data_c88b57515127a1f6e079187b301ac776
#
_entry.id   c88b57515127a1f6e079187b301ac776
#
_cell.length_a   1.000
_cell.length_b   1.000
_cell.length_c   1.000
_cell.angle_alpha   90.00
_cell.angle_beta   90.00
_cell.angle_gamma   90.00
#
_symmetry.space_group_name_H-M   'P 1'
#
loop_
_entity.id
_entity.type
_entity.pdbx_description
1 polymer ?
#
loop_
_entity_poly.entity_id
_entity_poly.type
_entity_poly.pdbx_seq_one_letter_code
_entity_poly.pdbx_strand_id
1 'polypeptide(L)'
;MIRFASTEDLDALSELDGHIYKTELLNVIERRRVIVSTAGGRNLGWLRYGLFWDNLPFMNMLYIIDGERGKGLGTALCDFWEKEIKKLGYSIALTSTQSDERGQFFYRKRGYHDCGSLILPNEVTEIIMYKKLEDNNG
;
A
#
# COMPACT_ATOMS: atom_id res chain seq x y z
N MET A 1 12.38 10.60 3.01
CA MET A 1 11.20 11.47 2.88
C MET A 1 10.05 10.67 2.32
N ILE A 2 8.85 10.86 2.87
CA ILE A 2 7.63 10.21 2.38
C ILE A 2 6.73 11.28 1.77
N ARG A 3 6.25 11.04 0.56
CA ARG A 3 5.39 11.96 -0.18
C ARG A 3 4.54 11.22 -1.20
N PHE A 4 3.52 11.88 -1.72
CA PHE A 4 2.83 11.36 -2.89
C PHE A 4 3.76 11.39 -4.10
N ALA A 5 3.67 10.35 -4.94
CA ALA A 5 4.39 10.32 -6.20
C ALA A 5 3.85 11.38 -7.15
N SER A 6 4.73 11.92 -7.98
CA SER A 6 4.36 12.80 -9.09
C SER A 6 4.64 12.11 -10.42
N THR A 7 4.21 12.75 -11.51
CA THR A 7 4.46 12.19 -12.84
C THR A 7 5.94 12.05 -13.16
N GLU A 8 6.80 12.81 -12.48
CA GLU A 8 8.26 12.68 -12.62
C GLU A 8 8.78 11.36 -12.08
N ASP A 9 8.03 10.70 -11.18
CA ASP A 9 8.41 9.40 -10.63
C ASP A 9 8.02 8.22 -11.52
N LEU A 10 7.23 8.44 -12.56
CA LEU A 10 6.61 7.39 -13.36
C LEU A 10 7.61 6.40 -13.94
N ASP A 11 8.66 6.92 -14.61
CA ASP A 11 9.62 6.05 -15.30
C ASP A 11 10.37 5.15 -14.31
N ALA A 12 10.86 5.71 -13.21
CA ALA A 12 11.60 4.95 -12.21
C ALA A 12 10.70 3.92 -11.52
N LEU A 13 9.48 4.31 -11.13
CA LEU A 13 8.54 3.39 -10.49
C LEU A 13 8.10 2.28 -11.44
N SER A 14 7.89 2.59 -12.72
CA SER A 14 7.50 1.60 -13.71
C SER A 14 8.56 0.52 -13.91
N GLU A 15 9.83 0.88 -13.80
CA GLU A 15 10.91 -0.11 -13.87
C GLU A 15 10.96 -1.00 -12.64
N LEU A 16 10.62 -0.46 -11.46
CA LEU A 16 10.69 -1.19 -10.20
C LEU A 16 9.45 -2.04 -9.92
N ASP A 17 8.27 -1.55 -10.30
CA ASP A 17 7.00 -2.21 -10.02
C ASP A 17 6.53 -3.01 -11.23
N GLY A 18 6.81 -4.30 -11.23
CA GLY A 18 6.43 -5.21 -12.31
C GLY A 18 4.97 -5.70 -12.26
N HIS A 19 4.17 -5.21 -11.30
CA HIS A 19 2.81 -5.71 -11.08
C HIS A 19 1.73 -4.75 -11.60
N ILE A 20 2.10 -3.73 -12.33
CA ILE A 20 1.17 -2.75 -12.88
C ILE A 20 1.70 -2.25 -14.22
N TYR A 21 0.79 -2.07 -15.19
CA TYR A 21 1.15 -1.46 -16.47
C TYR A 21 1.45 0.02 -16.28
N LYS A 22 2.40 0.54 -17.07
CA LYS A 22 2.83 1.94 -16.95
C LYS A 22 1.69 2.93 -17.13
N THR A 23 0.76 2.64 -18.05
CA THR A 23 -0.41 3.49 -18.28
C THR A 23 -1.32 3.57 -17.06
N GLU A 24 -1.52 2.44 -16.39
CA GLU A 24 -2.32 2.41 -15.17
C GLU A 24 -1.57 3.05 -13.99
N LEU A 25 -0.26 2.86 -13.93
CA LEU A 25 0.55 3.53 -12.90
C LEU A 25 0.43 5.05 -13.02
N LEU A 26 0.47 5.59 -14.24
CA LEU A 26 0.26 7.02 -14.46
C LEU A 26 -1.11 7.46 -13.93
N ASN A 27 -2.15 6.69 -14.21
CA ASN A 27 -3.51 7.01 -13.73
C ASN A 27 -3.58 7.09 -12.21
N VAL A 28 -3.00 6.12 -11.51
CA VAL A 28 -3.06 6.13 -10.04
C VAL A 28 -2.14 7.19 -9.43
N ILE A 29 -1.03 7.53 -10.09
CA ILE A 29 -0.20 8.66 -9.68
C ILE A 29 -1.00 9.96 -9.77
N GLU A 30 -1.66 10.21 -10.88
CA GLU A 30 -2.45 11.42 -11.09
C GLU A 30 -3.61 11.53 -10.09
N ARG A 31 -4.16 10.40 -9.66
CA ARG A 31 -5.21 10.34 -8.64
C ARG A 31 -4.69 10.44 -7.21
N ARG A 32 -3.39 10.66 -7.02
CA ARG A 32 -2.74 10.73 -5.71
C ARG A 32 -2.94 9.44 -4.90
N ARG A 33 -2.73 8.31 -5.56
CA ARG A 33 -2.87 6.98 -4.94
C ARG A 33 -1.57 6.20 -4.92
N VAL A 34 -0.45 6.88 -5.11
CA VAL A 34 0.89 6.29 -4.98
C VAL A 34 1.70 7.15 -4.03
N ILE A 35 2.32 6.50 -3.05
CA ILE A 35 3.14 7.15 -2.02
C ILE A 35 4.53 6.53 -2.12
N VAL A 36 5.55 7.39 -2.09
CA VAL A 36 6.95 6.93 -2.21
C VAL A 36 7.75 7.36 -0.98
N SER A 37 8.72 6.51 -0.62
CA SER A 37 9.76 6.84 0.34
C SER A 37 11.05 7.00 -0.44
N THR A 38 11.69 8.17 -0.31
CA THR A 38 12.90 8.49 -1.05
C THR A 38 14.00 8.98 -0.12
N ALA A 39 15.25 8.75 -0.53
CA ALA A 39 16.42 9.33 0.11
C ALA A 39 17.50 9.50 -0.94
N GLY A 40 18.09 10.71 -0.98
CA GLY A 40 19.16 11.01 -1.95
C GLY A 40 18.75 10.81 -3.40
N GLY A 41 17.50 11.09 -3.74
CA GLY A 41 16.98 10.90 -5.09
C GLY A 41 16.66 9.44 -5.47
N ARG A 42 16.80 8.51 -4.52
CA ARG A 42 16.50 7.08 -4.74
C ARG A 42 15.14 6.72 -4.15
N ASN A 43 14.40 5.86 -4.86
CA ASN A 43 13.21 5.23 -4.30
C ASN A 43 13.63 4.10 -3.37
N LEU A 44 13.19 4.14 -2.13
CA LEU A 44 13.46 3.10 -1.13
C LEU A 44 12.27 2.18 -0.94
N GLY A 45 11.09 2.65 -1.27
CA GLY A 45 9.87 1.88 -1.16
C GLY A 45 8.69 2.67 -1.67
N TRP A 46 7.58 1.99 -1.89
CA TRP A 46 6.34 2.63 -2.34
C TRP A 46 5.12 1.86 -1.87
N LEU A 47 4.01 2.59 -1.84
CA LEU A 47 2.69 2.06 -1.52
C LEU A 47 1.74 2.59 -2.57
N ARG A 48 0.89 1.74 -3.14
CA ARG A 48 -0.18 2.20 -4.01
C ARG A 48 -1.50 1.54 -3.62
N TYR A 49 -2.58 2.27 -3.81
CA TYR A 49 -3.90 1.79 -3.43
C TYR A 49 -4.95 2.16 -4.47
N GLY A 50 -6.07 1.47 -4.40
CA GLY A 50 -7.26 1.77 -5.17
C GLY A 50 -8.47 1.78 -4.25
N LEU A 51 -9.67 1.81 -4.85
CA LEU A 51 -10.92 1.77 -4.10
C LEU A 51 -11.68 0.50 -4.45
N PHE A 52 -11.83 -0.37 -3.46
CA PHE A 52 -12.67 -1.56 -3.59
C PHE A 52 -14.13 -1.15 -3.46
N TRP A 53 -14.99 -1.65 -4.34
CA TRP A 53 -16.39 -1.21 -4.45
C TRP A 53 -16.51 0.31 -4.67
N ASP A 54 -15.48 0.92 -5.26
CA ASP A 54 -15.43 2.35 -5.54
C ASP A 54 -15.39 3.25 -4.29
N ASN A 55 -15.34 2.67 -3.09
CA ASN A 55 -15.41 3.47 -1.86
C ASN A 55 -14.60 2.96 -0.67
N LEU A 56 -13.86 1.86 -0.80
CA LEU A 56 -13.04 1.33 0.29
C LEU A 56 -11.57 1.34 -0.13
N PRO A 57 -10.72 2.16 0.49
CA PRO A 57 -9.29 2.15 0.16
C PRO A 57 -8.68 0.77 0.37
N PHE A 58 -8.10 0.22 -0.68
CA PHE A 58 -7.47 -1.09 -0.69
C PHE A 58 -6.02 -0.93 -1.14
N MET A 59 -5.08 -1.25 -0.25
CA MET A 59 -3.66 -1.20 -0.57
C MET A 59 -3.31 -2.38 -1.47
N ASN A 60 -2.95 -2.07 -2.71
CA ASN A 60 -2.64 -3.07 -3.73
C ASN A 60 -1.16 -3.45 -3.74
N MET A 61 -0.31 -2.59 -3.20
CA MET A 61 1.14 -2.82 -3.21
C MET A 61 1.78 -2.07 -2.05
N LEU A 62 2.63 -2.78 -1.33
CA LEU A 62 3.59 -2.20 -0.39
C LEU A 62 4.91 -2.92 -0.64
N TYR A 63 5.92 -2.18 -1.07
CA TYR A 63 7.22 -2.77 -1.37
C TYR A 63 8.35 -1.90 -0.84
N ILE A 64 9.30 -2.55 -0.21
CA ILE A 64 10.55 -1.92 0.23
C ILE A 64 11.67 -2.62 -0.51
N ILE A 65 12.57 -1.85 -1.15
CA ILE A 65 13.65 -2.42 -1.94
C ILE A 65 14.62 -3.22 -1.06
N ASP A 66 15.32 -4.16 -1.67
CA ASP A 66 16.31 -4.98 -0.97
C ASP A 66 17.39 -4.09 -0.36
N GLY A 67 17.82 -4.46 0.84
CA GLY A 67 18.81 -3.68 1.57
C GLY A 67 18.23 -2.57 2.44
N GLU A 68 16.97 -2.18 2.21
CA GLU A 68 16.30 -1.14 2.99
C GLU A 68 15.22 -1.70 3.91
N ARG A 69 15.04 -3.02 3.93
CA ARG A 69 14.07 -3.69 4.79
C ARG A 69 14.54 -3.70 6.25
N GLY A 70 13.58 -3.77 7.16
CA GLY A 70 13.88 -3.81 8.60
C GLY A 70 14.23 -2.47 9.21
N LYS A 71 14.04 -1.36 8.49
CA LYS A 71 14.36 0.00 8.94
C LYS A 71 13.12 0.84 9.24
N GLY A 72 11.94 0.22 9.26
CA GLY A 72 10.69 0.93 9.59
C GLY A 72 10.04 1.66 8.42
N LEU A 73 10.52 1.47 7.19
CA LEU A 73 9.96 2.17 6.02
C LEU A 73 8.53 1.73 5.71
N GLY A 74 8.25 0.43 5.82
CA GLY A 74 6.89 -0.09 5.62
C GLY A 74 5.92 0.50 6.62
N THR A 75 6.30 0.58 7.88
CA THR A 75 5.51 1.22 8.93
C THR A 75 5.25 2.68 8.61
N ALA A 76 6.28 3.41 8.20
CA ALA A 76 6.15 4.83 7.87
C ALA A 76 5.23 5.07 6.67
N LEU A 77 5.35 4.24 5.63
CA LEU A 77 4.46 4.33 4.46
C LEU A 77 3.01 4.04 4.82
N CYS A 78 2.75 3.01 5.62
CA CYS A 78 1.41 2.68 6.06
C CYS A 78 0.83 3.77 6.97
N ASP A 79 1.63 4.33 7.88
CA ASP A 79 1.19 5.42 8.75
C ASP A 79 0.77 6.65 7.92
N PHE A 80 1.57 7.00 6.94
CA PHE A 80 1.27 8.12 6.02
C PHE A 80 -0.04 7.86 5.27
N TRP A 81 -0.18 6.66 4.69
CA TRP A 81 -1.36 6.30 3.93
C TRP A 81 -2.63 6.32 4.78
N GLU A 82 -2.60 5.66 5.93
CA GLU A 82 -3.77 5.59 6.83
C GLU A 82 -4.20 6.98 7.27
N LYS A 83 -3.25 7.86 7.55
CA LYS A 83 -3.53 9.24 7.92
C LYS A 83 -4.16 10.02 6.77
N GLU A 84 -3.63 9.85 5.55
CA GLU A 84 -4.13 10.57 4.37
C GLU A 84 -5.54 10.12 3.98
N ILE A 85 -5.81 8.81 3.96
CA ILE A 85 -7.16 8.35 3.62
C ILE A 85 -8.17 8.72 4.70
N LYS A 86 -7.75 8.78 5.95
CA LYS A 86 -8.61 9.25 7.03
C LYS A 86 -8.98 10.72 6.82
N LYS A 87 -8.04 11.56 6.40
CA LYS A 87 -8.32 12.96 6.06
C LYS A 87 -9.34 13.08 4.93
N LEU A 88 -9.36 12.13 4.01
CA LEU A 88 -10.33 12.10 2.91
C LEU A 88 -11.72 11.62 3.36
N GLY A 89 -11.87 11.20 4.62
CA GLY A 89 -13.15 10.78 5.18
C GLY A 89 -13.35 9.27 5.22
N TYR A 90 -12.37 8.47 4.85
CA TYR A 90 -12.50 7.01 4.92
C TYR A 90 -12.26 6.52 6.36
N SER A 91 -13.05 5.53 6.77
CA SER A 91 -12.99 4.97 8.12
C SER A 91 -12.42 3.56 8.18
N ILE A 92 -12.14 2.95 7.03
CA ILE A 92 -11.63 1.58 6.93
C ILE A 92 -10.51 1.55 5.90
N ALA A 93 -9.44 0.83 6.22
CA ALA A 93 -8.36 0.52 5.27
C ALA A 93 -8.37 -0.99 5.02
N LEU A 94 -8.21 -1.38 3.77
CA LEU A 94 -8.13 -2.78 3.37
C LEU A 94 -6.77 -3.08 2.78
N THR A 95 -6.36 -4.34 2.87
CA THR A 95 -5.22 -4.87 2.13
C THR A 95 -5.37 -6.38 1.98
N SER A 96 -4.42 -7.01 1.29
CA SER A 96 -4.33 -8.46 1.23
C SER A 96 -2.89 -8.90 1.21
N THR A 97 -2.66 -10.15 1.58
CA THR A 97 -1.36 -10.78 1.56
C THR A 97 -1.53 -12.27 1.29
N GLN A 98 -0.56 -12.88 0.63
CA GLN A 98 -0.60 -14.32 0.42
C GLN A 98 -0.45 -15.06 1.74
N SER A 99 -1.19 -16.18 1.88
CA SER A 99 -1.25 -16.92 3.14
C SER A 99 0.08 -17.55 3.58
N ASP A 100 1.04 -17.65 2.65
CA ASP A 100 2.38 -18.17 2.94
C ASP A 100 3.43 -17.07 3.12
N GLU A 101 3.03 -15.81 3.10
CA GLU A 101 3.96 -14.67 3.24
C GLU A 101 3.95 -14.09 4.65
N ARG A 102 5.09 -13.49 5.01
CA ARG A 102 5.28 -12.89 6.34
C ARG A 102 4.55 -11.56 6.49
N GLY A 103 4.13 -10.94 5.40
CA GLY A 103 3.36 -9.70 5.44
C GLY A 103 2.12 -9.79 6.31
N GLN A 104 1.50 -10.97 6.41
CA GLN A 104 0.34 -11.18 7.26
C GLN A 104 0.61 -10.81 8.72
N PHE A 105 1.79 -11.11 9.22
CA PHE A 105 2.15 -10.81 10.61
C PHE A 105 2.38 -9.32 10.80
N PHE A 106 3.00 -8.66 9.83
CA PHE A 106 3.18 -7.21 9.81
C PHE A 106 1.82 -6.48 9.91
N TYR A 107 0.86 -6.88 9.09
CA TYR A 107 -0.44 -6.24 9.08
C TYR A 107 -1.23 -6.53 10.35
N ARG A 108 -1.22 -7.77 10.85
CA ARG A 108 -1.90 -8.09 12.11
C ARG A 108 -1.35 -7.30 13.27
N LYS A 109 -0.03 -7.13 13.32
CA LYS A 109 0.61 -6.33 14.36
C LYS A 109 0.21 -4.86 14.28
N ARG A 110 -0.10 -4.35 13.07
CA ARG A 110 -0.59 -3.00 12.87
C ARG A 110 -2.06 -2.83 13.22
N GLY A 111 -2.77 -3.89 13.58
CA GLY A 111 -4.18 -3.83 13.91
C GLY A 111 -5.12 -4.23 12.78
N TYR A 112 -4.61 -4.83 11.70
CA TYR A 112 -5.44 -5.39 10.66
C TYR A 112 -5.98 -6.73 11.11
N HIS A 113 -7.23 -7.01 10.73
CA HIS A 113 -7.93 -8.26 11.04
C HIS A 113 -8.30 -8.99 9.76
N ASP A 114 -8.15 -10.30 9.78
CA ASP A 114 -8.57 -11.14 8.66
C ASP A 114 -10.08 -11.00 8.47
N CYS A 115 -10.53 -10.76 7.25
CA CYS A 115 -11.96 -10.61 6.96
C CYS A 115 -12.44 -11.44 5.79
N GLY A 116 -11.56 -12.19 5.15
CA GLY A 116 -11.94 -13.07 4.06
C GLY A 116 -10.73 -13.57 3.31
N SER A 117 -10.98 -14.22 2.20
CA SER A 117 -9.92 -14.74 1.35
C SER A 117 -10.35 -14.69 -0.11
N LEU A 118 -9.37 -14.62 -0.99
CA LEU A 118 -9.56 -14.70 -2.42
C LEU A 118 -8.81 -15.93 -2.90
N ILE A 119 -9.55 -16.86 -3.54
CA ILE A 119 -8.99 -18.10 -4.03
C ILE A 119 -9.04 -18.06 -5.56
N LEU A 120 -7.86 -17.92 -6.17
CA LEU A 120 -7.72 -17.88 -7.62
C LEU A 120 -7.10 -19.20 -8.11
N PRO A 121 -7.43 -19.62 -9.36
CA PRO A 121 -6.86 -20.85 -9.91
C PRO A 121 -5.33 -20.80 -9.91
N ASN A 122 -4.71 -21.87 -9.41
CA ASN A 122 -3.26 -22.08 -9.39
C ASN A 122 -2.46 -21.01 -8.63
N GLU A 123 -3.13 -20.28 -7.73
CA GLU A 123 -2.48 -19.26 -6.92
C GLU A 123 -2.57 -19.61 -5.43
N VAL A 124 -1.62 -19.13 -4.66
CA VAL A 124 -1.69 -19.18 -3.20
C VAL A 124 -2.87 -18.33 -2.75
N THR A 125 -3.60 -18.79 -1.74
CA THR A 125 -4.76 -18.05 -1.22
C THR A 125 -4.33 -16.68 -0.69
N GLU A 126 -5.05 -15.63 -1.11
CA GLU A 126 -4.89 -14.28 -0.56
C GLU A 126 -5.76 -14.12 0.67
N ILE A 127 -5.16 -13.67 1.76
CA ILE A 127 -5.90 -13.29 2.96
C ILE A 127 -6.27 -11.81 2.82
N ILE A 128 -7.57 -11.51 2.91
CA ILE A 128 -8.04 -10.13 2.88
C ILE A 128 -8.19 -9.64 4.31
N MET A 129 -7.72 -8.44 4.56
CA MET A 129 -7.64 -7.86 5.90
C MET A 129 -8.16 -6.45 5.92
N TYR A 130 -8.74 -6.04 7.05
CA TYR A 130 -9.20 -4.67 7.24
C TYR A 130 -8.66 -4.08 8.53
N LYS A 131 -8.58 -2.77 8.57
CA LYS A 131 -8.30 -2.02 9.79
C LYS A 131 -9.29 -0.88 9.90
N LYS A 132 -9.93 -0.76 11.05
CA LYS A 132 -10.78 0.37 11.35
C LYS A 132 -9.90 1.56 11.74
N LEU A 133 -10.07 2.68 11.04
CA LEU A 133 -9.28 3.88 11.31
C LEU A 133 -9.94 4.64 12.46
N GLU A 134 -9.19 4.82 13.54
CA GLU A 134 -9.72 5.44 14.74
C GLU A 134 -9.80 6.95 14.61
N ASP A 135 -10.83 7.53 15.24
CA ASP A 135 -10.94 8.98 15.35
C ASP A 135 -9.92 9.51 16.33
N ASN A 136 -9.25 10.63 15.94
CA ASN A 136 -8.31 11.30 16.80
C ASN A 136 -8.97 12.02 17.99
N ASN A 137 -10.30 12.00 18.05
CA ASN A 137 -11.07 12.63 19.11
C ASN A 137 -11.51 11.67 20.20
N GLY A 138 -11.05 10.41 20.07
CA GLY A 138 -11.41 9.36 21.04
C GLY A 138 -10.59 9.41 22.29
#